data_cfdbdd0e63172b012f962881beeb3d0a
#
_entry.id   cfdbdd0e63172b012f962881beeb3d0a
#
_cell.length_a   1.000
_cell.length_b   1.000
_cell.length_c   1.000
_cell.angle_alpha   90.00
_cell.angle_beta   90.00
_cell.angle_gamma   90.00
#
_symmetry.space_group_name_H-M   'P 1'
#
loop_
_entity.id
_entity.type
_entity.pdbx_description
1 polymer ?
#
loop_
_entity_poly.entity_id
_entity_poly.type
_entity_poly.pdbx_seq_one_letter_code
_entity_poly.pdbx_strand_id
1 'polypeptide(L)'
;MKFILVDTSVWSMAFRKKRLEADEQKLLEFLISLIRKRHVIMIGPIRQEILSGISDTNKFIQLRDDLESFSDFEISTIDYEMAAEFYNRCRSKGVQGSQIDYLICSVARNNNFSILTLDKDFQNYKKYVDIDIIDESEWLN
;
A
#
# COMPACT_ATOMS: atom_id res chain seq x y z
N MET A 1 -9.52 16.03 -4.31
CA MET A 1 -9.19 14.65 -4.75
C MET A 1 -8.23 14.03 -3.74
N LYS A 2 -8.52 12.81 -3.35
CA LYS A 2 -7.69 12.11 -2.35
C LYS A 2 -6.39 11.63 -2.96
N PHE A 3 -5.31 11.72 -2.18
CA PHE A 3 -4.09 10.97 -2.47
C PHE A 3 -4.29 9.50 -2.10
N ILE A 4 -3.48 8.64 -2.69
CA ILE A 4 -3.66 7.20 -2.62
C ILE A 4 -2.39 6.54 -2.08
N LEU A 5 -2.52 5.89 -0.93
CA LEU A 5 -1.46 5.09 -0.34
C LEU A 5 -1.51 3.70 -0.98
N VAL A 6 -0.49 3.37 -1.74
CA VAL A 6 -0.42 2.12 -2.51
C VAL A 6 0.32 1.07 -1.68
N ASP A 7 -0.38 -0.01 -1.37
CA ASP A 7 0.15 -1.13 -0.59
C ASP A 7 1.21 -1.91 -1.37
N THR A 8 2.09 -2.56 -0.63
CA THR A 8 3.16 -3.40 -1.19
C THR A 8 2.65 -4.43 -2.19
N SER A 9 1.47 -5.00 -1.98
CA SER A 9 0.90 -6.00 -2.89
C SER A 9 0.76 -5.50 -4.33
N VAL A 10 0.40 -4.23 -4.49
CA VAL A 10 0.24 -3.60 -5.81
C VAL A 10 1.61 -3.34 -6.43
N TRP A 11 2.55 -2.80 -5.65
CA TRP A 11 3.91 -2.57 -6.12
C TRP A 11 4.59 -3.88 -6.53
N SER A 12 4.41 -4.93 -5.72
CA SER A 12 4.99 -6.25 -6.03
C SER A 12 4.41 -6.83 -7.31
N MET A 13 3.13 -6.69 -7.54
CA MET A 13 2.51 -7.07 -8.81
C MET A 13 3.17 -6.31 -9.97
N ALA A 14 3.34 -5.00 -9.83
CA ALA A 14 3.88 -4.16 -10.90
C ALA A 14 5.36 -4.46 -11.22
N PHE A 15 6.19 -4.73 -10.18
CA PHE A 15 7.64 -4.86 -10.36
C PHE A 15 8.16 -6.29 -10.37
N ARG A 16 7.45 -7.24 -9.75
CA ARG A 16 7.96 -8.62 -9.60
C ARG A 16 7.35 -9.62 -10.56
N LYS A 17 6.12 -9.42 -10.99
CA LYS A 17 5.46 -10.35 -11.91
C LYS A 17 5.98 -10.15 -13.32
N LYS A 18 6.38 -11.26 -13.94
CA LYS A 18 6.87 -11.25 -15.33
C LYS A 18 5.74 -11.23 -16.35
N ARG A 19 4.59 -11.82 -15.99
CA ARG A 19 3.42 -11.87 -16.86
C ARG A 19 2.19 -11.50 -16.05
N LEU A 20 1.45 -10.50 -16.51
CA LEU A 20 0.24 -10.02 -15.84
C LEU A 20 -1.00 -10.63 -16.48
N GLU A 21 -1.96 -11.01 -15.63
CA GLU A 21 -3.30 -11.35 -16.06
C GLU A 21 -4.02 -10.08 -16.55
N ALA A 22 -5.16 -10.26 -17.25
CA ALA A 22 -5.90 -9.13 -17.82
C ALA A 22 -6.29 -8.09 -16.77
N ASP A 23 -6.78 -8.54 -15.61
CA ASP A 23 -7.17 -7.65 -14.52
C ASP A 23 -5.97 -6.93 -13.91
N GLU A 24 -4.85 -7.64 -13.79
CA GLU A 24 -3.61 -7.05 -13.28
C GLU A 24 -3.07 -5.98 -14.23
N GLN A 25 -3.20 -6.19 -15.54
CA GLN A 25 -2.81 -5.21 -16.55
C GLN A 25 -3.64 -3.93 -16.39
N LYS A 26 -4.94 -4.05 -16.14
CA LYS A 26 -5.80 -2.89 -15.87
C LYS A 26 -5.40 -2.16 -14.60
N LEU A 27 -5.05 -2.88 -13.55
CA LEU A 27 -4.57 -2.29 -12.32
C LEU A 27 -3.24 -1.56 -12.55
N LEU A 28 -2.34 -2.14 -13.32
CA LEU A 28 -1.07 -1.48 -13.65
C LEU A 28 -1.32 -0.17 -14.39
N GLU A 29 -2.22 -0.16 -15.37
CA GLU A 29 -2.59 1.06 -16.09
C GLU A 29 -3.19 2.13 -15.16
N PHE A 30 -4.02 1.70 -14.23
CA PHE A 30 -4.57 2.58 -13.19
C PHE A 30 -3.48 3.17 -12.33
N LEU A 31 -2.54 2.35 -11.84
CA LEU A 31 -1.40 2.79 -11.05
C LEU A 31 -0.56 3.81 -11.82
N ILE A 32 -0.25 3.54 -13.09
CA ILE A 32 0.50 4.46 -13.93
C ILE A 32 -0.21 5.80 -14.05
N SER A 33 -1.53 5.79 -14.22
CA SER A 33 -2.30 7.03 -14.29
C SER A 33 -2.22 7.83 -12.99
N LEU A 34 -2.27 7.15 -11.83
CA LEU A 34 -2.13 7.80 -10.53
C LEU A 34 -0.73 8.40 -10.34
N ILE A 35 0.31 7.70 -10.78
CA ILE A 35 1.69 8.18 -10.73
C ILE A 35 1.83 9.45 -11.59
N ARG A 36 1.31 9.44 -12.79
CA ARG A 36 1.36 10.60 -13.69
C ARG A 36 0.67 11.82 -13.10
N LYS A 37 -0.41 11.61 -12.36
CA LYS A 37 -1.16 12.67 -11.68
C LYS A 37 -0.53 13.08 -10.35
N ARG A 38 0.53 12.42 -9.94
CA ARG A 38 1.21 12.65 -8.65
C ARG A 38 0.29 12.44 -7.45
N HIS A 39 -0.59 11.47 -7.52
CA HIS A 39 -1.54 11.13 -6.45
C HIS A 39 -1.06 9.98 -5.56
N VAL A 40 0.08 9.36 -5.86
CA VAL A 40 0.59 8.21 -5.12
C VAL A 40 1.38 8.66 -3.90
N ILE A 41 1.09 8.02 -2.77
CA ILE A 41 1.82 8.20 -1.51
C ILE A 41 2.69 6.96 -1.27
N MET A 42 3.96 7.18 -0.99
CA MET A 42 4.91 6.14 -0.57
C MET A 42 5.27 6.39 0.89
N ILE A 43 5.42 5.33 1.66
CA ILE A 43 5.97 5.40 3.02
C ILE A 43 7.17 4.46 3.12
N GLY A 44 8.08 4.79 4.04
CA GLY A 44 9.32 4.03 4.23
C GLY A 44 9.14 2.53 4.41
N PRO A 45 8.21 2.06 5.27
CA PRO A 45 7.97 0.64 5.46
C PRO A 45 7.57 -0.11 4.18
N ILE A 46 6.77 0.52 3.31
CA ILE A 46 6.39 -0.08 2.03
C ILE A 46 7.60 -0.16 1.11
N ARG A 47 8.38 0.91 1.01
CA ARG A 47 9.64 0.89 0.25
C ARG A 47 10.55 -0.25 0.70
N GLN A 48 10.68 -0.42 2.00
CA GLN A 48 11.49 -1.49 2.58
C GLN A 48 10.94 -2.86 2.19
N GLU A 49 9.63 -3.07 2.26
CA GLU A 49 9.01 -4.34 1.88
C GLU A 49 9.19 -4.66 0.39
N ILE A 50 9.07 -3.66 -0.47
CA ILE A 50 9.26 -3.84 -1.92
C ILE A 50 10.67 -4.34 -2.22
N LEU A 51 11.67 -3.78 -1.55
CA LEU A 51 13.08 -4.10 -1.79
C LEU A 51 13.54 -5.37 -1.08
N SER A 52 12.86 -5.75 0.01
CA SER A 52 13.23 -6.93 0.80
C SER A 52 13.02 -8.20 -0.03
N GLY A 53 13.99 -9.10 0.05
CA GLY A 53 13.90 -10.38 -0.66
C GLY A 53 14.40 -10.33 -2.10
N ILE A 54 14.82 -9.18 -2.60
CA ILE A 54 15.47 -9.06 -3.91
C ILE A 54 16.97 -9.35 -3.72
N SER A 55 17.36 -10.60 -3.88
CA SER A 55 18.74 -11.04 -3.61
C SER A 55 19.73 -10.73 -4.72
N ASP A 56 19.25 -10.58 -5.95
CA ASP A 56 20.11 -10.20 -7.07
C ASP A 56 20.48 -8.72 -6.95
N THR A 57 21.77 -8.44 -6.87
CA THR A 57 22.28 -7.09 -6.62
C THR A 57 21.88 -6.12 -7.72
N ASN A 58 21.94 -6.54 -8.99
CA ASN A 58 21.60 -5.67 -10.12
C ASN A 58 20.11 -5.34 -10.14
N LYS A 59 19.26 -6.34 -9.86
CA LYS A 59 17.81 -6.13 -9.77
C LYS A 59 17.45 -5.22 -8.60
N PHE A 60 18.13 -5.39 -7.47
CA PHE A 60 17.93 -4.55 -6.30
C PHE A 60 18.23 -3.07 -6.63
N ILE A 61 19.38 -2.82 -7.24
CA ILE A 61 19.81 -1.47 -7.62
C ILE A 61 18.82 -0.85 -8.60
N GLN A 62 18.38 -1.62 -9.62
CA GLN A 62 17.45 -1.14 -10.60
C GLN A 62 16.11 -0.75 -9.95
N LEU A 63 15.58 -1.61 -9.09
CA LEU A 63 14.32 -1.34 -8.41
C LEU A 63 14.44 -0.17 -7.45
N ARG A 64 15.54 -0.09 -6.70
CA ARG A 64 15.83 1.05 -5.84
C ARG A 64 15.80 2.36 -6.63
N ASP A 65 16.45 2.36 -7.80
CA ASP A 65 16.51 3.55 -8.65
C ASP A 65 15.14 3.90 -9.24
N ASP A 66 14.37 2.89 -9.63
CA ASP A 66 13.00 3.08 -10.14
C ASP A 66 12.08 3.72 -9.09
N LEU A 67 12.30 3.42 -7.82
CA LEU A 67 11.49 3.96 -6.72
C LEU A 67 11.98 5.31 -6.21
N GLU A 68 13.13 5.79 -6.68
CA GLU A 68 13.76 7.01 -6.15
C GLU A 68 12.90 8.27 -6.33
N SER A 69 12.08 8.31 -7.38
CA SER A 69 11.22 9.48 -7.65
C SER A 69 10.08 9.64 -6.63
N PHE A 70 9.81 8.61 -5.83
CA PHE A 70 8.78 8.68 -4.79
C PHE A 70 9.43 9.05 -3.47
N SER A 71 9.08 10.23 -2.95
CA SER A 71 9.52 10.65 -1.62
C SER A 71 8.70 9.93 -0.55
N ASP A 72 9.33 9.60 0.57
CA ASP A 72 8.62 8.97 1.68
C ASP A 72 7.78 10.02 2.41
N PHE A 73 6.48 9.75 2.54
CA PHE A 73 5.60 10.53 3.40
C PHE A 73 6.02 10.31 4.85
N GLU A 74 6.18 11.38 5.61
CA GLU A 74 6.64 11.32 6.99
C GLU A 74 5.58 10.73 7.92
N ILE A 75 5.92 9.65 8.60
CA ILE A 75 5.05 9.01 9.59
C ILE A 75 5.27 9.67 10.94
N SER A 76 4.19 10.12 11.57
CA SER A 76 4.24 10.80 12.86
C SER A 76 4.04 9.85 14.04
N THR A 77 4.33 10.35 15.23
CA THR A 77 4.07 9.60 16.47
C THR A 77 2.60 9.20 16.58
N ILE A 78 1.68 10.11 16.20
CA ILE A 78 0.24 9.81 16.24
C ILE A 78 -0.10 8.64 15.33
N ASP A 79 0.52 8.55 14.17
CA ASP A 79 0.28 7.43 13.24
C ASP A 79 0.70 6.10 13.86
N TYR A 80 1.85 6.05 14.52
CA TYR A 80 2.32 4.84 15.21
C TYR A 80 1.41 4.45 16.37
N GLU A 81 0.99 5.40 17.16
CA GLU A 81 0.09 5.15 18.31
C GLU A 81 -1.26 4.61 17.81
N MET A 82 -1.82 5.22 16.80
CA MET A 82 -3.08 4.74 16.20
C MET A 82 -2.94 3.36 15.56
N ALA A 83 -1.81 3.08 14.94
CA ALA A 83 -1.53 1.75 14.38
C ALA A 83 -1.58 0.69 15.49
N ALA A 84 -1.00 0.99 16.65
CA ALA A 84 -1.05 0.10 17.81
C ALA A 84 -2.49 -0.10 18.30
N GLU A 85 -3.29 0.96 18.35
CA GLU A 85 -4.72 0.85 18.71
C GLU A 85 -5.48 -0.01 17.72
N PHE A 86 -5.24 0.16 16.43
CA PHE A 86 -5.88 -0.65 15.38
C PHE A 86 -5.51 -2.12 15.50
N TYR A 87 -4.23 -2.41 15.75
CA TYR A 87 -3.75 -3.75 16.00
C TYR A 87 -4.53 -4.41 17.15
N ASN A 88 -4.61 -3.72 18.28
CA ASN A 88 -5.28 -4.23 19.48
C ASN A 88 -6.78 -4.42 19.25
N ARG A 89 -7.42 -3.45 18.59
CA ARG A 89 -8.86 -3.53 18.29
C ARG A 89 -9.19 -4.71 17.40
N CYS A 90 -8.48 -4.86 16.29
CA CYS A 90 -8.71 -5.97 15.36
C CYS A 90 -8.43 -7.31 16.01
N ARG A 91 -7.35 -7.41 16.79
CA ARG A 91 -7.00 -8.64 17.47
C ARG A 91 -8.06 -9.05 18.49
N SER A 92 -8.65 -8.09 19.20
CA SER A 92 -9.75 -8.38 20.13
C SER A 92 -10.99 -8.94 19.45
N LYS A 93 -11.12 -8.74 18.12
CA LYS A 93 -12.20 -9.25 17.29
C LYS A 93 -11.80 -10.49 16.50
N GLY A 94 -10.62 -11.08 16.80
CA GLY A 94 -10.14 -12.26 16.12
C GLY A 94 -9.52 -12.00 14.75
N VAL A 95 -9.31 -10.74 14.40
CA VAL A 95 -8.66 -10.37 13.12
C VAL A 95 -7.18 -10.18 13.37
N GLN A 96 -6.36 -10.95 12.63
CA GLN A 96 -4.91 -10.84 12.70
C GLN A 96 -4.39 -10.11 11.47
N GLY A 97 -3.45 -9.20 11.69
CA GLY A 97 -2.79 -8.45 10.62
C GLY A 97 -1.35 -8.15 11.01
N SER A 98 -0.56 -7.72 10.05
CA SER A 98 0.82 -7.34 10.31
C SER A 98 0.91 -5.94 10.90
N GLN A 99 2.05 -5.66 11.55
CA GLN A 99 2.33 -4.31 12.06
C GLN A 99 2.30 -3.27 10.93
N ILE A 100 2.83 -3.63 9.77
CA ILE A 100 2.88 -2.72 8.62
C ILE A 100 1.47 -2.46 8.07
N ASP A 101 0.61 -3.47 8.01
CA ASP A 101 -0.77 -3.30 7.56
C ASP A 101 -1.51 -2.26 8.42
N TYR A 102 -1.39 -2.35 9.74
CA TYR A 102 -2.06 -1.39 10.63
C TYR A 102 -1.42 -0.01 10.54
N LEU A 103 -0.12 0.05 10.25
CA LEU A 103 0.53 1.34 10.00
C LEU A 103 0.00 1.98 8.72
N ILE A 104 -0.19 1.21 7.67
CA ILE A 104 -0.83 1.69 6.42
C ILE A 104 -2.22 2.23 6.74
N CYS A 105 -3.01 1.48 7.50
CA CYS A 105 -4.35 1.91 7.91
C CYS A 105 -4.33 3.23 8.67
N SER A 106 -3.43 3.37 9.65
CA SER A 106 -3.39 4.57 10.48
C SER A 106 -2.92 5.80 9.71
N VAL A 107 -1.88 5.65 8.89
CA VAL A 107 -1.39 6.76 8.05
C VAL A 107 -2.48 7.22 7.10
N ALA A 108 -3.17 6.28 6.46
CA ALA A 108 -4.26 6.61 5.53
C ALA A 108 -5.40 7.31 6.25
N ARG A 109 -5.82 6.80 7.40
CA ARG A 109 -6.92 7.37 8.19
C ARG A 109 -6.60 8.79 8.64
N ASN A 110 -5.42 9.00 9.21
CA ASN A 110 -5.03 10.29 9.79
C ASN A 110 -4.81 11.37 8.74
N ASN A 111 -4.46 10.98 7.51
CA ASN A 111 -4.13 11.93 6.45
C ASN A 111 -5.15 11.95 5.32
N ASN A 112 -6.27 11.26 5.52
CA ASN A 112 -7.37 11.20 4.54
C ASN A 112 -6.91 10.65 3.18
N PHE A 113 -6.07 9.62 3.19
CA PHE A 113 -5.68 8.90 1.99
C PHE A 113 -6.62 7.72 1.76
N SER A 114 -6.84 7.37 0.50
CA SER A 114 -7.43 6.08 0.15
C SER A 114 -6.32 5.04 0.04
N ILE A 115 -6.66 3.77 0.27
CA ILE A 115 -5.72 2.65 0.18
C ILE A 115 -5.99 1.87 -1.10
N LEU A 116 -4.95 1.64 -1.89
CA LEU A 116 -5.00 0.74 -3.05
C LEU A 116 -4.25 -0.54 -2.69
N THR A 117 -4.94 -1.67 -2.67
CA THR A 117 -4.35 -2.94 -2.26
C THR A 117 -4.98 -4.11 -3.01
N LEU A 118 -4.18 -5.17 -3.20
CA LEU A 118 -4.66 -6.48 -3.66
C LEU A 118 -4.88 -7.45 -2.51
N ASP A 119 -4.49 -7.05 -1.30
CA ASP A 119 -4.60 -7.90 -0.11
C ASP A 119 -6.01 -7.79 0.48
N LYS A 120 -6.75 -8.90 0.42
CA LYS A 120 -8.13 -8.95 0.92
C LYS A 120 -8.24 -8.80 2.42
N ASP A 121 -7.14 -8.95 3.16
CA ASP A 121 -7.14 -8.77 4.61
C ASP A 121 -7.57 -7.36 5.01
N PHE A 122 -7.31 -6.36 4.17
CA PHE A 122 -7.75 -4.98 4.43
C PHE A 122 -9.27 -4.84 4.52
N GLN A 123 -10.04 -5.69 3.82
CA GLN A 123 -11.49 -5.71 3.97
C GLN A 123 -11.90 -6.18 5.37
N ASN A 124 -11.11 -7.05 5.99
CA ASN A 124 -11.34 -7.47 7.38
C ASN A 124 -11.03 -6.35 8.36
N TYR A 125 -9.94 -5.62 8.14
CA TYR A 125 -9.59 -4.47 8.99
C TYR A 125 -10.67 -3.39 8.92
N LYS A 126 -11.20 -3.15 7.73
CA LYS A 126 -12.23 -2.14 7.49
C LYS A 126 -13.49 -2.34 8.33
N LYS A 127 -13.77 -3.56 8.75
CA LYS A 127 -14.91 -3.86 9.62
C LYS A 127 -14.79 -3.19 11.00
N TYR A 128 -13.57 -2.91 11.43
CA TYR A 128 -13.28 -2.44 12.80
C TYR A 128 -12.52 -1.13 12.85
N VAL A 129 -11.93 -0.69 11.75
CA VAL A 129 -11.20 0.57 11.67
C VAL A 129 -11.72 1.38 10.47
N ASP A 130 -11.72 2.68 10.61
CA ASP A 130 -12.27 3.59 9.60
C ASP A 130 -11.21 3.89 8.54
N ILE A 131 -11.22 3.08 7.48
CA ILE A 131 -10.33 3.25 6.33
C ILE A 131 -11.14 3.26 5.04
N ASP A 132 -10.60 3.92 4.01
CA ASP A 132 -11.17 3.98 2.68
C ASP A 132 -10.32 3.16 1.73
N ILE A 133 -10.89 2.08 1.22
CA ILE A 133 -10.21 1.18 0.26
C ILE A 133 -10.80 1.44 -1.12
N ILE A 134 -9.95 1.61 -2.13
CA ILE A 134 -10.41 1.80 -3.51
C ILE A 134 -11.04 0.51 -3.99
N ASP A 135 -12.27 0.61 -4.49
CA ASP A 135 -13.01 -0.53 -5.01
C ASP A 135 -12.45 -0.97 -6.37
N GLU A 136 -12.48 -2.28 -6.63
CA GLU A 136 -12.01 -2.86 -7.89
C GLU A 136 -12.70 -2.26 -9.12
N SER A 137 -13.93 -1.81 -8.97
CA SER A 137 -14.67 -1.18 -10.07
C SER A 137 -13.98 0.06 -10.61
N GLU A 138 -13.08 0.67 -9.82
CA GLU A 138 -12.35 1.88 -10.24
C GLU A 138 -11.33 1.58 -11.35
N TRP A 139 -10.86 0.35 -11.49
CA TRP A 139 -9.89 -0.01 -12.52
C TRP A 139 -10.33 -1.14 -13.44
N LEU A 140 -11.30 -1.96 -13.06
CA LEU A 140 -11.74 -3.10 -13.87
C LEU A 140 -12.70 -2.69 -15.01
N ASN A 141 -13.29 -1.54 -14.93
CA ASN A 141 -14.25 -1.03 -15.92
C ASN A 141 -13.62 -0.12 -16.95
#